data_f0f8b3cd13531543890343f723a6e229
#
_entry.id   f0f8b3cd13531543890343f723a6e229
#
_cell.length_a   1.000
_cell.length_b   1.000
_cell.length_c   1.000
_cell.angle_alpha   90.00
_cell.angle_beta   90.00
_cell.angle_gamma   90.00
#
_symmetry.space_group_name_H-M   'P 1'
#
loop_
_entity.id
_entity.type
_entity.pdbx_description
1 polymer ?
#
loop_
_entity_poly.entity_id
_entity_poly.type
_entity_poly.pdbx_seq_one_letter_code
_entity_poly.pdbx_strand_id
1 'polypeptide(L)'
;MSGKPKPAEAYRLAFCLYAISKEGKDVRHTPNRDDQGGIIMKNWKKAVSLTAAAAMVMATMAPVSVFAEDETFKIGVIGPMTGDYAQYGTNVYNATKIAVDEINANGGFNGYQAEVLDAGDDQGDPEKAVNAYNDLLDKGMQMLCGTVTSGSCIAVGAEAAESTFLFTPSATALDSITSGSNEFRMCFTDPAQGTKSAQFISEHKIATKVAVLYDSAADYNSGVHDAFVEAAAEDGLEVVADEAYTTDSNTDYSVQLSKIKDSGAELLFLPNYYSDNALILQQASEAGMTDIKFFGVDGMDGILNVENFDTSLAEGVMLLTPFSATATDEKSQNFVKAYGDAHNGEVPNQFAADAYDVVYAMQLAATDAGITPDMSNEDISAAMAASMLNIELDGITGKAKWTEDGECDKEPKAFEIKNGEYVEMK
;
A
#
# COMPACT_ATOMS: atom_id res chain seq x y z
N MET A 1 -35.41 26.91 -31.18
CA MET A 1 -34.06 26.59 -30.73
C MET A 1 -33.92 27.19 -29.32
N SER A 2 -34.18 26.39 -28.31
CA SER A 2 -34.10 26.82 -26.89
C SER A 2 -33.12 25.83 -26.21
N GLY A 3 -31.91 26.36 -25.97
CA GLY A 3 -30.87 25.60 -25.26
C GLY A 3 -31.15 25.55 -23.77
N LYS A 4 -31.12 24.39 -23.17
CA LYS A 4 -31.09 24.16 -21.72
C LYS A 4 -29.69 24.52 -21.17
N PRO A 5 -29.60 25.25 -20.05
CA PRO A 5 -28.30 25.55 -19.44
C PRO A 5 -27.67 24.30 -18.82
N LYS A 6 -26.33 24.24 -18.83
CA LYS A 6 -25.52 23.16 -18.27
C LYS A 6 -25.50 23.20 -16.72
N PRO A 7 -25.31 22.09 -16.01
CA PRO A 7 -25.47 21.98 -14.55
C PRO A 7 -24.51 22.79 -13.68
N ALA A 8 -23.43 23.35 -14.22
CA ALA A 8 -22.40 24.04 -13.45
C ALA A 8 -22.77 25.42 -12.88
N GLU A 9 -23.89 26.04 -13.30
CA GLU A 9 -24.30 27.34 -12.79
C GLU A 9 -25.25 27.29 -11.59
N ALA A 10 -25.84 26.17 -11.29
CA ALA A 10 -26.77 26.02 -10.16
C ALA A 10 -26.08 25.97 -8.80
N TYR A 11 -24.81 25.57 -8.72
CA TYR A 11 -24.07 25.48 -7.45
C TYR A 11 -23.43 26.77 -6.97
N ARG A 12 -23.28 27.77 -7.81
CA ARG A 12 -22.72 29.09 -7.41
C ARG A 12 -23.68 29.99 -6.67
N LEU A 13 -24.99 29.79 -6.77
CA LEU A 13 -26.01 30.62 -6.10
C LEU A 13 -26.35 30.16 -4.68
N ALA A 14 -26.08 28.92 -4.32
CA ALA A 14 -26.34 28.42 -2.96
C ALA A 14 -25.27 28.85 -1.94
N PHE A 15 -24.03 29.11 -2.38
CA PHE A 15 -22.92 29.49 -1.49
C PHE A 15 -22.94 30.98 -1.08
N CYS A 16 -23.63 31.86 -1.82
CA CYS A 16 -23.72 33.27 -1.49
C CYS A 16 -24.82 33.67 -0.46
N LEU A 17 -25.73 32.73 -0.14
CA LEU A 17 -26.81 33.01 0.82
C LEU A 17 -26.53 32.57 2.25
N TYR A 18 -25.48 31.80 2.47
CA TYR A 18 -25.06 31.32 3.82
C TYR A 18 -24.12 32.28 4.56
N ALA A 19 -23.53 33.25 3.85
CA ALA A 19 -22.54 34.21 4.41
C ALA A 19 -23.12 35.47 5.00
N ILE A 20 -24.45 35.74 4.93
CA ILE A 20 -25.06 37.03 5.35
C ILE A 20 -25.81 36.96 6.69
N SER A 21 -25.84 35.81 7.36
CA SER A 21 -26.62 35.62 8.60
C SER A 21 -25.84 35.72 9.93
N LYS A 22 -24.58 36.11 9.94
CA LYS A 22 -23.77 36.19 11.19
C LYS A 22 -23.10 37.53 11.45
N GLU A 23 -23.79 38.63 11.25
CA GLU A 23 -23.36 39.91 11.83
C GLU A 23 -24.53 40.65 12.50
N GLY A 24 -24.40 40.90 13.78
CA GLY A 24 -25.15 41.89 14.49
C GLY A 24 -25.73 41.49 15.84
N LYS A 25 -24.96 41.70 16.92
CA LYS A 25 -25.46 42.45 18.09
C LYS A 25 -24.39 42.60 19.17
N ASP A 26 -23.68 43.70 19.07
CA ASP A 26 -22.91 44.29 20.16
C ASP A 26 -23.84 45.20 20.96
N VAL A 27 -24.00 45.03 22.26
CA VAL A 27 -24.60 46.01 23.16
C VAL A 27 -23.72 46.13 24.39
N ARG A 28 -23.02 47.25 24.46
CA ARG A 28 -22.25 47.74 25.62
C ARG A 28 -23.19 48.18 26.71
N HIS A 29 -22.89 47.89 27.96
CA HIS A 29 -23.27 48.73 29.09
C HIS A 29 -22.11 48.81 30.10
N THR A 30 -21.72 50.06 30.35
CA THR A 30 -20.76 50.57 31.32
C THR A 30 -21.40 50.72 32.72
N PRO A 31 -20.57 50.93 33.76
CA PRO A 31 -20.93 50.63 35.14
C PRO A 31 -21.48 51.82 35.92
N ASN A 32 -22.15 51.55 37.00
CA ASN A 32 -22.40 52.57 38.02
C ASN A 32 -21.91 52.11 39.39
N ARG A 33 -21.25 53.06 40.08
CA ARG A 33 -20.71 53.07 41.42
C ARG A 33 -21.82 53.48 42.40
N ASP A 34 -21.73 53.01 43.63
CA ASP A 34 -21.81 53.72 44.91
C ASP A 34 -22.18 52.69 46.01
N ASP A 35 -21.41 52.56 46.96
CA ASP A 35 -20.96 53.20 48.19
C ASP A 35 -21.51 52.54 49.50
N GLN A 36 -20.59 52.48 50.48
CA GLN A 36 -20.79 52.28 51.92
C GLN A 36 -21.11 50.87 52.44
N GLY A 37 -20.33 50.22 53.23
CA GLY A 37 -19.61 50.62 54.44
C GLY A 37 -19.90 49.59 55.55
N GLY A 38 -18.94 49.09 56.26
CA GLY A 38 -19.21 48.41 57.55
C GLY A 38 -18.46 47.14 57.86
N ILE A 39 -17.43 47.30 58.61
CA ILE A 39 -16.58 46.36 59.31
C ILE A 39 -17.39 45.33 60.12
N ILE A 40 -16.97 44.03 60.16
CA ILE A 40 -16.70 43.24 61.38
C ILE A 40 -15.84 42.03 61.05
N MET A 41 -14.59 42.05 61.56
CA MET A 41 -13.74 40.84 61.73
C MET A 41 -14.26 40.03 62.92
N LYS A 42 -14.44 38.71 62.70
CA LYS A 42 -14.06 37.67 63.67
C LYS A 42 -14.41 36.24 63.15
N ASN A 43 -13.44 35.38 63.33
CA ASN A 43 -13.49 33.91 63.25
C ASN A 43 -13.01 33.27 61.93
N TRP A 44 -11.76 33.52 61.70
CA TRP A 44 -10.95 32.73 60.77
C TRP A 44 -10.10 31.78 61.63
N LYS A 45 -10.49 30.51 61.78
CA LYS A 45 -9.63 29.38 62.22
C LYS A 45 -10.44 28.09 62.42
N LYS A 46 -11.21 27.62 61.45
CA LYS A 46 -11.68 26.21 61.40
C LYS A 46 -12.35 25.79 60.08
N ALA A 47 -11.89 26.31 58.95
CA ALA A 47 -12.40 25.91 57.65
C ALA A 47 -11.29 25.72 56.58
N VAL A 48 -10.12 25.26 57.00
CA VAL A 48 -9.01 24.94 56.09
C VAL A 48 -8.57 23.49 56.33
N SER A 49 -9.46 22.54 56.12
CA SER A 49 -9.11 21.10 56.17
C SER A 49 -10.03 20.19 55.39
N LEU A 50 -10.95 20.70 54.55
CA LEU A 50 -11.82 19.81 53.76
C LEU A 50 -11.87 20.16 52.23
N THR A 51 -11.09 21.12 51.76
CA THR A 51 -11.05 21.48 50.32
C THR A 51 -9.77 21.09 49.59
N ALA A 52 -8.81 20.44 50.30
CA ALA A 52 -7.59 19.93 49.67
C ALA A 52 -7.67 18.46 49.22
N ALA A 53 -8.75 17.74 49.51
CA ALA A 53 -8.95 16.34 49.14
C ALA A 53 -9.86 16.15 47.89
N ALA A 54 -10.51 17.24 47.41
CA ALA A 54 -11.37 17.16 46.23
C ALA A 54 -10.69 17.66 44.93
N ALA A 55 -9.45 18.22 45.01
CA ALA A 55 -8.73 18.74 43.86
C ALA A 55 -7.65 17.77 43.30
N MET A 56 -7.48 16.56 43.89
CA MET A 56 -6.51 15.56 43.43
C MET A 56 -7.15 14.31 42.76
N VAL A 57 -8.44 14.32 42.49
CA VAL A 57 -9.13 13.20 41.80
C VAL A 57 -9.59 13.60 40.36
N MET A 58 -9.32 14.83 39.90
CA MET A 58 -9.68 15.25 38.55
C MET A 58 -8.50 15.35 37.59
N ALA A 59 -7.37 14.68 37.85
CA ALA A 59 -6.18 14.78 37.02
C ALA A 59 -5.74 13.47 36.35
N THR A 60 -6.60 12.44 36.28
CA THR A 60 -6.31 11.21 35.53
C THR A 60 -7.55 10.59 34.87
N MET A 61 -8.46 11.39 34.38
CA MET A 61 -9.39 10.90 33.38
C MET A 61 -8.85 11.44 32.02
N ALA A 62 -7.91 10.72 31.44
CA ALA A 62 -7.82 10.70 29.98
C ALA A 62 -9.24 10.36 29.49
N PRO A 63 -9.77 11.03 28.46
CA PRO A 63 -11.01 10.60 27.86
C PRO A 63 -10.79 9.16 27.40
N VAL A 64 -11.32 8.19 28.13
CA VAL A 64 -11.57 6.87 27.58
C VAL A 64 -12.63 7.17 26.54
N SER A 65 -12.24 7.19 25.27
CA SER A 65 -13.17 7.19 24.17
C SER A 65 -14.01 5.92 24.35
N VAL A 66 -15.24 6.07 24.82
CA VAL A 66 -16.20 4.98 24.81
C VAL A 66 -16.63 4.88 23.35
N PHE A 67 -15.93 4.03 22.61
CA PHE A 67 -16.38 3.62 21.29
C PHE A 67 -17.73 2.93 21.46
N ALA A 68 -18.70 3.27 20.62
CA ALA A 68 -19.94 2.52 20.56
C ALA A 68 -19.59 1.09 20.13
N GLU A 69 -20.00 0.11 20.89
CA GLU A 69 -19.62 -1.31 20.73
C GLU A 69 -20.14 -1.94 19.41
N ASP A 70 -20.98 -1.22 18.65
CA ASP A 70 -21.67 -1.70 17.44
C ASP A 70 -21.26 -0.95 16.13
N GLU A 71 -20.28 -0.03 16.17
CA GLU A 71 -19.92 0.79 15.01
C GLU A 71 -18.41 0.65 14.73
N THR A 72 -18.05 -0.40 14.03
CA THR A 72 -16.66 -0.71 13.65
C THR A 72 -16.55 -0.79 12.13
N PHE A 73 -15.57 -0.12 11.54
CA PHE A 73 -15.25 -0.29 10.12
C PHE A 73 -14.76 -1.70 9.84
N LYS A 74 -15.14 -2.25 8.68
CA LYS A 74 -14.70 -3.57 8.23
C LYS A 74 -13.80 -3.46 7.02
N ILE A 75 -12.55 -3.85 7.20
CA ILE A 75 -11.52 -3.83 6.15
C ILE A 75 -11.33 -5.26 5.65
N GLY A 76 -11.52 -5.47 4.34
CA GLY A 76 -11.20 -6.72 3.66
C GLY A 76 -9.76 -6.74 3.19
N VAL A 77 -9.21 -7.95 3.08
CA VAL A 77 -7.92 -8.22 2.41
C VAL A 77 -8.13 -9.39 1.47
N ILE A 78 -7.71 -9.25 0.21
CA ILE A 78 -7.72 -10.32 -0.79
C ILE A 78 -6.31 -10.44 -1.36
N GLY A 79 -5.81 -11.65 -1.44
CA GLY A 79 -4.52 -11.96 -2.04
C GLY A 79 -4.24 -13.45 -1.98
N PRO A 80 -3.12 -13.93 -2.54
CA PRO A 80 -2.73 -15.32 -2.47
C PRO A 80 -2.30 -15.68 -1.04
N MET A 81 -3.17 -16.34 -0.29
CA MET A 81 -2.87 -16.82 1.06
C MET A 81 -2.29 -18.24 1.03
N THR A 82 -2.55 -18.98 -0.06
CA THR A 82 -2.00 -20.32 -0.34
C THR A 82 -1.49 -20.39 -1.78
N GLY A 83 -0.74 -21.45 -2.10
CA GLY A 83 -0.14 -21.67 -3.43
C GLY A 83 1.21 -20.96 -3.60
N ASP A 84 1.64 -20.82 -4.84
CA ASP A 84 3.02 -20.46 -5.21
C ASP A 84 3.40 -19.03 -4.81
N TYR A 85 2.41 -18.16 -4.61
CA TYR A 85 2.61 -16.73 -4.27
C TYR A 85 2.15 -16.39 -2.84
N ALA A 86 1.99 -17.40 -1.98
CA ALA A 86 1.40 -17.25 -0.64
C ALA A 86 2.11 -16.24 0.26
N GLN A 87 3.41 -15.99 0.05
CA GLN A 87 4.15 -14.98 0.83
C GLN A 87 3.62 -13.57 0.62
N TYR A 88 3.15 -13.22 -0.58
CA TYR A 88 2.62 -11.89 -0.83
C TYR A 88 1.35 -11.63 -0.02
N GLY A 89 0.33 -12.48 -0.20
CA GLY A 89 -0.95 -12.28 0.48
C GLY A 89 -0.84 -12.37 1.99
N THR A 90 -0.08 -13.34 2.52
CA THR A 90 0.12 -13.46 3.97
C THR A 90 0.84 -12.25 4.56
N ASN A 91 1.84 -11.70 3.88
CA ASN A 91 2.54 -10.50 4.32
C ASN A 91 1.63 -9.27 4.32
N VAL A 92 0.82 -9.08 3.27
CA VAL A 92 -0.19 -8.01 3.18
C VAL A 92 -1.20 -8.13 4.31
N TYR A 93 -1.77 -9.30 4.54
CA TYR A 93 -2.75 -9.53 5.60
C TYR A 93 -2.19 -9.26 7.00
N ASN A 94 -1.00 -9.77 7.27
CA ASN A 94 -0.32 -9.61 8.54
C ASN A 94 -0.03 -8.13 8.84
N ALA A 95 0.50 -7.41 7.85
CA ALA A 95 0.82 -5.99 8.01
C ALA A 95 -0.44 -5.11 8.13
N THR A 96 -1.50 -5.44 7.39
CA THR A 96 -2.81 -4.78 7.52
C THR A 96 -3.33 -4.89 8.96
N LYS A 97 -3.24 -6.07 9.58
CA LYS A 97 -3.66 -6.26 10.98
C LYS A 97 -2.82 -5.44 11.96
N ILE A 98 -1.50 -5.44 11.80
CA ILE A 98 -0.59 -4.64 12.65
C ILE A 98 -0.96 -3.15 12.56
N ALA A 99 -1.13 -2.62 11.35
CA ALA A 99 -1.48 -1.22 11.14
C ALA A 99 -2.85 -0.86 11.75
N VAL A 100 -3.86 -1.72 11.55
CA VAL A 100 -5.20 -1.52 12.14
C VAL A 100 -5.15 -1.54 13.66
N ASP A 101 -4.42 -2.47 14.26
CA ASP A 101 -4.27 -2.56 15.72
C ASP A 101 -3.58 -1.32 16.30
N GLU A 102 -2.52 -0.82 15.64
CA GLU A 102 -1.83 0.41 16.03
C GLU A 102 -2.71 1.65 15.89
N ILE A 103 -3.44 1.77 14.80
CA ILE A 103 -4.37 2.88 14.56
C ILE A 103 -5.51 2.85 15.58
N ASN A 104 -6.07 1.69 15.86
CA ASN A 104 -7.11 1.50 16.87
C ASN A 104 -6.64 1.93 18.26
N ALA A 105 -5.41 1.57 18.63
CA ALA A 105 -4.80 1.99 19.90
C ALA A 105 -4.58 3.52 19.99
N ASN A 106 -4.46 4.20 18.84
CA ASN A 106 -4.19 5.64 18.73
C ASN A 106 -5.41 6.50 18.37
N GLY A 107 -6.63 5.96 18.46
CA GLY A 107 -7.86 6.73 18.27
C GLY A 107 -8.71 6.31 17.06
N GLY A 108 -8.26 5.33 16.29
CA GLY A 108 -9.04 4.71 15.22
C GLY A 108 -9.14 5.54 13.93
N PHE A 109 -10.08 5.16 13.10
CA PHE A 109 -10.43 5.80 11.83
C PHE A 109 -11.54 6.82 12.10
N ASN A 110 -11.23 8.10 12.01
CA ASN A 110 -12.15 9.19 12.37
C ASN A 110 -12.81 9.00 13.76
N GLY A 111 -12.10 8.38 14.71
CA GLY A 111 -12.63 8.12 16.06
C GLY A 111 -13.36 6.78 16.23
N TYR A 112 -13.50 5.98 15.19
CA TYR A 112 -14.09 4.65 15.21
C TYR A 112 -13.02 3.55 15.14
N GLN A 113 -13.32 2.39 15.70
CA GLN A 113 -12.46 1.21 15.55
C GLN A 113 -12.60 0.63 14.14
N ALA A 114 -11.60 -0.12 13.69
CA ALA A 114 -11.70 -0.96 12.51
C ALA A 114 -11.36 -2.41 12.86
N GLU A 115 -11.95 -3.36 12.16
CA GLU A 115 -11.58 -4.77 12.19
C GLU A 115 -11.13 -5.23 10.81
N VAL A 116 -10.14 -6.10 10.77
CA VAL A 116 -9.72 -6.79 9.54
C VAL A 116 -10.47 -8.11 9.48
N LEU A 117 -11.25 -8.30 8.44
CA LEU A 117 -11.95 -9.57 8.19
C LEU A 117 -10.96 -10.70 7.89
N ASP A 118 -11.41 -11.96 8.03
CA ASP A 118 -10.61 -13.09 7.56
C ASP A 118 -10.32 -12.93 6.07
N ALA A 119 -9.04 -13.08 5.71
CA ALA A 119 -8.58 -12.82 4.35
C ALA A 119 -9.26 -13.70 3.30
N GLY A 120 -9.54 -13.12 2.15
CA GLY A 120 -9.92 -13.84 0.96
C GLY A 120 -8.69 -14.43 0.26
N ASP A 121 -8.65 -15.75 0.09
CA ASP A 121 -7.56 -16.44 -0.62
C ASP A 121 -7.88 -16.54 -2.11
N ASP A 122 -7.17 -15.79 -2.93
CA ASP A 122 -7.33 -15.82 -4.39
C ASP A 122 -6.32 -16.74 -5.10
N GLN A 123 -5.28 -17.19 -4.42
CA GLN A 123 -4.20 -18.01 -5.00
C GLN A 123 -3.54 -17.38 -6.25
N GLY A 124 -3.67 -16.06 -6.44
CA GLY A 124 -3.26 -15.34 -7.64
C GLY A 124 -4.17 -15.56 -8.85
N ASP A 125 -5.37 -16.08 -8.66
CA ASP A 125 -6.36 -16.41 -9.71
C ASP A 125 -7.47 -15.36 -9.73
N PRO A 126 -7.70 -14.67 -10.87
CA PRO A 126 -8.71 -13.61 -10.99
C PRO A 126 -10.15 -14.07 -10.67
N GLU A 127 -10.55 -15.29 -11.05
CA GLU A 127 -11.91 -15.78 -10.76
C GLU A 127 -12.11 -16.04 -9.27
N LYS A 128 -11.08 -16.57 -8.60
CA LYS A 128 -11.11 -16.75 -7.13
C LYS A 128 -11.10 -15.42 -6.40
N ALA A 129 -10.39 -14.42 -6.91
CA ALA A 129 -10.37 -13.08 -6.34
C ALA A 129 -11.76 -12.43 -6.34
N VAL A 130 -12.50 -12.54 -7.45
CA VAL A 130 -13.90 -12.06 -7.54
C VAL A 130 -14.82 -12.82 -6.56
N ASN A 131 -14.66 -14.14 -6.42
CA ASN A 131 -15.41 -14.91 -5.44
C ASN A 131 -15.10 -14.47 -4.00
N ALA A 132 -13.82 -14.28 -3.67
CA ALA A 132 -13.39 -13.80 -2.37
C ALA A 132 -13.92 -12.39 -2.06
N TYR A 133 -13.96 -11.51 -3.07
CA TYR A 133 -14.55 -10.17 -2.95
C TYR A 133 -16.04 -10.23 -2.57
N ASN A 134 -16.82 -11.04 -3.27
CA ASN A 134 -18.24 -11.21 -2.97
C ASN A 134 -18.47 -11.81 -1.57
N ASP A 135 -17.66 -12.79 -1.17
CA ASP A 135 -17.70 -13.37 0.19
C ASP A 135 -17.40 -12.34 1.29
N LEU A 136 -16.49 -11.41 1.04
CA LEU A 136 -16.17 -10.33 1.97
C LEU A 136 -17.26 -9.26 2.02
N LEU A 137 -17.90 -8.94 0.90
CA LEU A 137 -19.09 -8.07 0.88
C LEU A 137 -20.24 -8.66 1.70
N ASP A 138 -20.49 -9.97 1.60
CA ASP A 138 -21.51 -10.67 2.40
C ASP A 138 -21.20 -10.63 3.91
N LYS A 139 -19.92 -10.50 4.30
CA LYS A 139 -19.46 -10.29 5.68
C LYS A 139 -19.53 -8.81 6.12
N GLY A 140 -19.92 -7.93 5.21
CA GLY A 140 -20.08 -6.50 5.46
C GLY A 140 -18.78 -5.69 5.29
N MET A 141 -17.86 -6.11 4.42
CA MET A 141 -16.69 -5.33 4.05
C MET A 141 -17.08 -3.94 3.53
N GLN A 142 -16.38 -2.90 3.95
CA GLN A 142 -16.63 -1.51 3.56
C GLN A 142 -15.46 -0.90 2.76
N MET A 143 -14.24 -1.37 3.01
CA MET A 143 -13.02 -0.93 2.34
C MET A 143 -12.14 -2.15 2.06
N LEU A 144 -11.44 -2.15 0.94
CA LEU A 144 -10.56 -3.24 0.53
C LEU A 144 -9.09 -2.78 0.50
N CYS A 145 -8.23 -3.41 1.32
CA CYS A 145 -6.78 -3.37 1.19
C CYS A 145 -6.34 -4.57 0.34
N GLY A 146 -6.16 -4.38 -0.94
CA GLY A 146 -5.91 -5.45 -1.90
C GLY A 146 -6.61 -5.14 -3.24
N THR A 147 -6.60 -6.00 -4.25
CA THR A 147 -5.87 -7.29 -4.23
C THR A 147 -4.36 -7.11 -4.41
N VAL A 148 -3.62 -8.20 -4.34
CA VAL A 148 -2.15 -8.16 -4.32
C VAL A 148 -1.55 -8.29 -5.72
N THR A 149 -2.03 -9.23 -6.54
CA THR A 149 -1.54 -9.45 -7.90
C THR A 149 -2.37 -8.66 -8.93
N SER A 150 -1.72 -8.24 -10.04
CA SER A 150 -2.34 -7.38 -11.05
C SER A 150 -3.58 -7.99 -11.70
N GLY A 151 -3.52 -9.24 -12.14
CA GLY A 151 -4.67 -9.92 -12.76
C GLY A 151 -5.88 -10.02 -11.82
N SER A 152 -5.65 -10.35 -10.53
CA SER A 152 -6.70 -10.34 -9.51
C SER A 152 -7.26 -8.94 -9.28
N CYS A 153 -6.41 -7.90 -9.30
CA CYS A 153 -6.83 -6.51 -9.09
C CYS A 153 -7.71 -6.00 -10.24
N ILE A 154 -7.33 -6.28 -11.47
CA ILE A 154 -8.13 -5.94 -12.66
C ILE A 154 -9.53 -6.56 -12.56
N ALA A 155 -9.61 -7.85 -12.19
CA ALA A 155 -10.89 -8.55 -12.11
C ALA A 155 -11.78 -8.02 -10.97
N VAL A 156 -11.19 -7.79 -9.77
CA VAL A 156 -11.94 -7.27 -8.61
C VAL A 156 -12.28 -5.78 -8.81
N GLY A 157 -11.42 -4.99 -9.44
CA GLY A 157 -11.68 -3.59 -9.76
C GLY A 157 -12.95 -3.43 -10.59
N ALA A 158 -13.14 -4.29 -11.60
CA ALA A 158 -14.36 -4.27 -12.43
C ALA A 158 -15.65 -4.50 -11.62
N GLU A 159 -15.61 -5.29 -10.54
CA GLU A 159 -16.74 -5.53 -9.64
C GLU A 159 -16.88 -4.43 -8.57
N ALA A 160 -15.77 -3.86 -8.11
CA ALA A 160 -15.71 -2.85 -7.06
C ALA A 160 -16.00 -1.42 -7.55
N ALA A 161 -15.99 -1.21 -8.87
CA ALA A 161 -16.15 0.10 -9.49
C ALA A 161 -17.35 0.86 -8.91
N GLU A 162 -17.14 2.10 -8.44
CA GLU A 162 -18.14 3.01 -7.84
C GLU A 162 -18.79 2.50 -6.53
N SER A 163 -18.55 1.24 -6.11
CA SER A 163 -19.26 0.64 -4.97
C SER A 163 -18.40 0.44 -3.72
N THR A 164 -17.14 0.06 -3.89
CA THR A 164 -16.24 -0.24 -2.76
C THR A 164 -14.91 0.47 -2.94
N PHE A 165 -14.45 1.18 -1.93
CA PHE A 165 -13.12 1.79 -1.95
C PHE A 165 -12.05 0.69 -2.00
N LEU A 166 -11.31 0.66 -3.12
CA LEU A 166 -10.25 -0.30 -3.38
C LEU A 166 -8.88 0.39 -3.32
N PHE A 167 -7.99 -0.14 -2.49
CA PHE A 167 -6.63 0.36 -2.40
C PHE A 167 -5.64 -0.80 -2.46
N THR A 168 -5.06 -1.01 -3.63
CA THR A 168 -4.07 -2.07 -3.78
C THR A 168 -2.70 -1.67 -3.25
N PRO A 169 -2.04 -2.53 -2.45
CA PRO A 169 -0.66 -2.29 -2.04
C PRO A 169 0.35 -2.49 -3.17
N SER A 170 0.08 -3.40 -4.14
CA SER A 170 1.12 -3.97 -4.97
C SER A 170 0.72 -4.37 -6.40
N ALA A 171 -0.52 -4.13 -6.83
CA ALA A 171 -0.91 -4.40 -8.21
C ALA A 171 -0.40 -3.30 -9.15
N THR A 172 0.66 -3.59 -9.89
CA THR A 172 1.48 -2.64 -10.64
C THR A 172 1.06 -2.45 -12.09
N ALA A 173 0.28 -3.38 -12.69
CA ALA A 173 -0.21 -3.22 -14.06
C ALA A 173 -1.08 -1.96 -14.19
N LEU A 174 -0.97 -1.26 -15.32
CA LEU A 174 -1.71 0.00 -15.54
C LEU A 174 -3.22 -0.18 -15.37
N ASP A 175 -3.76 -1.29 -15.85
CA ASP A 175 -5.19 -1.56 -15.84
C ASP A 175 -5.73 -1.94 -14.45
N SER A 176 -4.86 -2.10 -13.43
CA SER A 176 -5.25 -2.53 -12.08
C SER A 176 -6.18 -1.56 -11.34
N ILE A 177 -6.23 -0.28 -11.74
CA ILE A 177 -7.01 0.78 -11.08
C ILE A 177 -7.75 1.68 -12.08
N THR A 178 -8.21 1.12 -13.20
CA THR A 178 -8.86 1.91 -14.26
C THR A 178 -10.37 1.70 -14.36
N SER A 179 -10.95 0.84 -13.53
CA SER A 179 -12.38 0.49 -13.63
C SER A 179 -13.29 1.54 -12.97
N GLY A 180 -12.82 2.23 -11.93
CA GLY A 180 -13.57 3.24 -11.20
C GLY A 180 -12.71 4.35 -10.62
N SER A 181 -13.33 5.47 -10.24
CA SER A 181 -12.65 6.60 -9.59
C SER A 181 -12.31 6.35 -8.10
N ASN A 182 -12.71 5.22 -7.58
CA ASN A 182 -12.56 4.76 -6.20
C ASN A 182 -11.41 3.75 -6.02
N GLU A 183 -10.55 3.62 -7.03
CA GLU A 183 -9.43 2.69 -7.07
C GLU A 183 -8.10 3.44 -6.94
N PHE A 184 -7.24 2.98 -6.03
CA PHE A 184 -5.95 3.59 -5.74
C PHE A 184 -4.88 2.53 -5.60
N ARG A 185 -3.61 2.90 -5.93
CA ARG A 185 -2.45 2.04 -5.66
C ARG A 185 -1.42 2.72 -4.75
N MET A 186 -0.69 1.91 -3.97
CA MET A 186 0.45 2.38 -3.17
C MET A 186 1.79 2.16 -3.87
N CYS A 187 1.85 1.23 -4.81
CA CYS A 187 3.06 0.85 -5.55
C CYS A 187 3.30 1.74 -6.79
N PHE A 188 4.49 1.60 -7.37
CA PHE A 188 4.82 2.11 -8.71
C PHE A 188 4.22 1.21 -9.80
N THR A 189 4.32 1.62 -11.07
CA THR A 189 3.71 0.90 -12.20
C THR A 189 4.69 -0.06 -12.90
N ASP A 190 4.17 -1.03 -13.67
CA ASP A 190 4.98 -1.90 -14.53
C ASP A 190 5.89 -1.12 -15.50
N PRO A 191 5.38 -0.09 -16.21
CA PRO A 191 6.26 0.74 -17.06
C PRO A 191 7.38 1.43 -16.27
N ALA A 192 7.11 1.89 -15.04
CA ALA A 192 8.15 2.48 -14.20
C ALA A 192 9.24 1.47 -13.84
N GLN A 193 8.87 0.21 -13.55
CA GLN A 193 9.82 -0.86 -13.26
C GLN A 193 10.67 -1.22 -14.47
N GLY A 194 10.05 -1.48 -15.61
CA GLY A 194 10.74 -1.84 -16.84
C GLY A 194 11.74 -0.75 -17.28
N THR A 195 11.26 0.49 -17.36
CA THR A 195 12.07 1.64 -17.74
C THR A 195 13.23 1.87 -16.74
N LYS A 196 12.94 1.86 -15.45
CA LYS A 196 13.97 2.09 -14.42
C LYS A 196 15.02 0.99 -14.40
N SER A 197 14.65 -0.26 -14.67
CA SER A 197 15.59 -1.38 -14.77
C SER A 197 16.56 -1.19 -15.93
N ALA A 198 16.08 -0.84 -17.12
CA ALA A 198 16.92 -0.60 -18.29
C ALA A 198 17.88 0.58 -18.05
N GLN A 199 17.37 1.70 -17.57
CA GLN A 199 18.16 2.88 -17.20
C GLN A 199 19.26 2.53 -16.20
N PHE A 200 18.90 1.84 -15.11
CA PHE A 200 19.84 1.47 -14.04
C PHE A 200 20.96 0.56 -14.59
N ILE A 201 20.61 -0.45 -15.37
CA ILE A 201 21.58 -1.36 -15.99
C ILE A 201 22.56 -0.59 -16.89
N SER A 202 22.06 0.33 -17.71
CA SER A 202 22.86 1.14 -18.64
C SER A 202 23.74 2.16 -17.90
N GLU A 203 23.16 2.98 -17.02
CA GLU A 203 23.87 4.04 -16.28
C GLU A 203 24.99 3.50 -15.41
N HIS A 204 24.77 2.36 -14.74
CA HIS A 204 25.76 1.70 -13.88
C HIS A 204 26.68 0.76 -14.67
N LYS A 205 26.49 0.64 -15.99
CA LYS A 205 27.30 -0.23 -16.87
C LYS A 205 27.37 -1.67 -16.39
N ILE A 206 26.22 -2.18 -15.93
CA ILE A 206 26.12 -3.54 -15.39
C ILE A 206 26.26 -4.56 -16.50
N ALA A 207 25.63 -4.31 -17.66
CA ALA A 207 25.67 -5.11 -18.87
C ALA A 207 25.47 -4.23 -20.12
N THR A 208 25.83 -4.76 -21.28
CA THR A 208 25.51 -4.17 -22.60
C THR A 208 24.64 -5.11 -23.43
N LYS A 209 24.73 -6.42 -23.15
CA LYS A 209 23.90 -7.47 -23.77
C LYS A 209 23.02 -8.11 -22.72
N VAL A 210 21.72 -7.99 -22.90
CA VAL A 210 20.73 -8.49 -21.97
C VAL A 210 19.86 -9.56 -22.62
N ALA A 211 19.43 -10.53 -21.84
CA ALA A 211 18.35 -11.43 -22.21
C ALA A 211 17.14 -11.15 -21.30
N VAL A 212 15.95 -11.51 -21.75
CA VAL A 212 14.73 -11.47 -20.95
C VAL A 212 14.11 -12.85 -20.91
N LEU A 213 13.54 -13.25 -19.76
CA LEU A 213 12.70 -14.44 -19.62
C LEU A 213 11.49 -14.08 -18.74
N TYR A 214 10.28 -14.20 -19.30
CA TYR A 214 9.07 -13.73 -18.65
C TYR A 214 7.85 -14.63 -18.92
N ASP A 215 6.83 -14.51 -18.05
CA ASP A 215 5.51 -15.12 -18.27
C ASP A 215 4.68 -14.21 -19.21
N SER A 216 4.46 -14.67 -20.44
CA SER A 216 3.68 -13.92 -21.43
C SER A 216 2.16 -14.02 -21.27
N ALA A 217 1.69 -14.81 -20.31
CA ALA A 217 0.26 -14.96 -20.01
C ALA A 217 -0.24 -14.07 -18.87
N ALA A 218 0.67 -13.44 -18.12
CA ALA A 218 0.34 -12.58 -16.99
C ALA A 218 0.52 -11.10 -17.34
N ASP A 219 -0.47 -10.27 -16.95
CA ASP A 219 -0.50 -8.82 -17.25
C ASP A 219 0.71 -8.11 -16.65
N TYR A 220 1.05 -8.39 -15.38
CA TYR A 220 2.22 -7.84 -14.69
C TYR A 220 3.53 -8.10 -15.46
N ASN A 221 3.82 -9.37 -15.74
CA ASN A 221 5.08 -9.79 -16.35
C ASN A 221 5.24 -9.16 -17.77
N SER A 222 4.15 -9.16 -18.53
CA SER A 222 4.12 -8.57 -19.89
C SER A 222 4.27 -7.06 -19.84
N GLY A 223 3.61 -6.37 -18.89
CA GLY A 223 3.72 -4.92 -18.75
C GLY A 223 5.13 -4.45 -18.42
N VAL A 224 5.81 -5.14 -17.51
CA VAL A 224 7.22 -4.85 -17.17
C VAL A 224 8.16 -5.20 -18.32
N HIS A 225 7.95 -6.36 -18.99
CA HIS A 225 8.73 -6.80 -20.14
C HIS A 225 8.69 -5.76 -21.27
N ASP A 226 7.49 -5.35 -21.68
CA ASP A 226 7.32 -4.44 -22.82
C ASP A 226 8.02 -3.10 -22.58
N ALA A 227 7.86 -2.54 -21.38
CA ALA A 227 8.51 -1.30 -21.00
C ALA A 227 10.04 -1.44 -20.89
N PHE A 228 10.53 -2.60 -20.40
CA PHE A 228 11.97 -2.86 -20.35
C PHE A 228 12.59 -2.95 -21.74
N VAL A 229 11.96 -3.69 -22.66
CA VAL A 229 12.48 -3.87 -24.03
C VAL A 229 12.49 -2.53 -24.79
N GLU A 230 11.46 -1.71 -24.64
CA GLU A 230 11.41 -0.37 -25.22
C GLU A 230 12.53 0.51 -24.68
N ALA A 231 12.65 0.63 -23.36
CA ALA A 231 13.67 1.44 -22.72
C ALA A 231 15.10 0.92 -22.96
N ALA A 232 15.31 -0.40 -23.03
CA ALA A 232 16.60 -1.00 -23.34
C ALA A 232 17.14 -0.53 -24.68
N ALA A 233 16.28 -0.42 -25.70
CA ALA A 233 16.67 0.08 -27.02
C ALA A 233 17.06 1.57 -26.97
N GLU A 234 16.39 2.39 -26.18
CA GLU A 234 16.69 3.82 -25.99
C GLU A 234 17.99 4.04 -25.20
N ASP A 235 18.23 3.20 -24.17
CA ASP A 235 19.39 3.30 -23.29
C ASP A 235 20.64 2.58 -23.82
N GLY A 236 20.57 2.03 -25.03
CA GLY A 236 21.70 1.42 -25.73
C GLY A 236 22.07 0.02 -25.23
N LEU A 237 21.14 -0.69 -24.61
CA LEU A 237 21.25 -2.10 -24.30
C LEU A 237 20.83 -2.94 -25.51
N GLU A 238 21.57 -4.01 -25.81
CA GLU A 238 21.23 -4.98 -26.84
C GLU A 238 20.47 -6.15 -26.24
N VAL A 239 19.17 -6.29 -26.56
CA VAL A 239 18.39 -7.48 -26.18
C VAL A 239 18.76 -8.63 -27.13
N VAL A 240 19.61 -9.54 -26.69
CA VAL A 240 20.17 -10.64 -27.50
C VAL A 240 19.35 -11.91 -27.46
N ALA A 241 18.47 -12.06 -26.48
CA ALA A 241 17.46 -13.11 -26.39
C ALA A 241 16.23 -12.58 -25.65
N ASP A 242 15.06 -12.92 -26.16
CA ASP A 242 13.77 -12.55 -25.61
C ASP A 242 12.91 -13.81 -25.61
N GLU A 243 12.82 -14.44 -24.43
CA GLU A 243 12.23 -15.77 -24.27
C GLU A 243 11.02 -15.70 -23.33
N ALA A 244 9.98 -16.41 -23.71
CA ALA A 244 8.73 -16.46 -22.93
C ALA A 244 8.40 -17.87 -22.46
N TYR A 245 7.63 -17.94 -21.39
CA TYR A 245 6.87 -19.09 -20.96
C TYR A 245 5.42 -18.66 -20.68
N THR A 246 4.59 -19.58 -20.20
CA THR A 246 3.24 -19.27 -19.74
C THR A 246 3.03 -19.89 -18.36
N THR A 247 2.13 -19.33 -17.57
CA THR A 247 1.78 -19.78 -16.21
C THR A 247 1.50 -21.29 -16.16
N ASP A 248 0.90 -21.86 -17.19
CA ASP A 248 0.64 -23.31 -17.30
C ASP A 248 1.90 -24.15 -17.58
N SER A 249 3.04 -23.53 -17.87
CA SER A 249 4.30 -24.20 -18.27
C SER A 249 5.52 -23.70 -17.48
N ASN A 250 5.33 -23.32 -16.24
CA ASN A 250 6.33 -22.67 -15.37
C ASN A 250 7.18 -23.63 -14.51
N THR A 251 7.37 -24.88 -14.93
CA THR A 251 8.14 -25.86 -14.17
C THR A 251 9.46 -26.27 -14.80
N ASP A 252 9.66 -26.00 -16.08
CA ASP A 252 10.88 -26.34 -16.83
C ASP A 252 11.24 -25.25 -17.82
N TYR A 253 12.32 -24.54 -17.54
CA TYR A 253 12.87 -23.44 -18.35
C TYR A 253 14.11 -23.84 -19.17
N SER A 254 14.43 -25.13 -19.24
CA SER A 254 15.67 -25.62 -19.83
C SER A 254 15.87 -25.18 -21.30
N VAL A 255 14.78 -25.13 -22.07
CA VAL A 255 14.82 -24.69 -23.49
C VAL A 255 15.14 -23.21 -23.59
N GLN A 256 14.47 -22.37 -22.83
CA GLN A 256 14.69 -20.91 -22.80
C GLN A 256 16.11 -20.60 -22.29
N LEU A 257 16.51 -21.22 -21.18
CA LEU A 257 17.84 -21.03 -20.59
C LEU A 257 18.97 -21.46 -21.54
N SER A 258 18.77 -22.54 -22.32
CA SER A 258 19.74 -22.93 -23.35
C SER A 258 19.94 -21.87 -24.42
N LYS A 259 18.84 -21.28 -24.92
CA LYS A 259 18.91 -20.20 -25.91
C LYS A 259 19.56 -18.93 -25.34
N ILE A 260 19.20 -18.57 -24.12
CA ILE A 260 19.79 -17.43 -23.41
C ILE A 260 21.28 -17.62 -23.22
N LYS A 261 21.71 -18.79 -22.79
CA LYS A 261 23.14 -19.14 -22.65
C LYS A 261 23.90 -19.00 -23.96
N ASP A 262 23.32 -19.49 -25.06
CA ASP A 262 23.93 -19.46 -26.39
C ASP A 262 23.93 -18.05 -27.03
N SER A 263 23.09 -17.13 -26.54
CA SER A 263 22.96 -15.76 -27.05
C SER A 263 24.14 -14.85 -26.70
N GLY A 264 24.92 -15.21 -25.68
CA GLY A 264 26.01 -14.38 -25.17
C GLY A 264 25.54 -13.19 -24.31
N ALA A 265 24.35 -13.29 -23.72
CA ALA A 265 23.86 -12.31 -22.75
C ALA A 265 24.79 -12.22 -21.53
N GLU A 266 25.02 -11.01 -21.05
CA GLU A 266 25.79 -10.70 -19.84
C GLU A 266 24.90 -10.62 -18.60
N LEU A 267 23.60 -10.36 -18.82
CA LEU A 267 22.58 -10.25 -17.81
C LEU A 267 21.27 -10.87 -18.29
N LEU A 268 20.59 -11.56 -17.39
CA LEU A 268 19.22 -12.06 -17.57
C LEU A 268 18.26 -11.20 -16.72
N PHE A 269 17.36 -10.49 -17.40
CA PHE A 269 16.27 -9.74 -16.78
C PHE A 269 15.07 -10.65 -16.56
N LEU A 270 14.53 -10.63 -15.33
CA LEU A 270 13.53 -11.55 -14.83
C LEU A 270 12.32 -10.79 -14.26
N PRO A 271 11.40 -10.30 -15.09
CA PRO A 271 10.18 -9.64 -14.61
C PRO A 271 9.13 -10.67 -14.19
N ASN A 272 9.45 -11.49 -13.19
CA ASN A 272 8.60 -12.58 -12.73
C ASN A 272 8.43 -12.58 -11.22
N TYR A 273 7.48 -13.37 -10.72
CA TYR A 273 7.28 -13.60 -9.30
C TYR A 273 8.40 -14.44 -8.68
N TYR A 274 8.56 -14.35 -7.36
CA TYR A 274 9.69 -14.96 -6.64
C TYR A 274 9.79 -16.47 -6.80
N SER A 275 8.67 -17.19 -6.89
CA SER A 275 8.67 -18.65 -7.03
C SER A 275 9.24 -19.10 -8.37
N ASP A 276 8.82 -18.44 -9.46
CA ASP A 276 9.35 -18.69 -10.80
C ASP A 276 10.83 -18.32 -10.87
N ASN A 277 11.20 -17.16 -10.32
CA ASN A 277 12.58 -16.70 -10.30
C ASN A 277 13.50 -17.65 -9.50
N ALA A 278 13.04 -18.20 -8.38
CA ALA A 278 13.81 -19.19 -7.61
C ALA A 278 14.08 -20.44 -8.44
N LEU A 279 13.08 -20.94 -9.15
CA LEU A 279 13.24 -22.12 -10.02
C LEU A 279 14.11 -21.82 -11.26
N ILE A 280 13.98 -20.61 -11.85
CA ILE A 280 14.84 -20.15 -12.94
C ILE A 280 16.29 -20.07 -12.49
N LEU A 281 16.59 -19.46 -11.33
CA LEU A 281 17.95 -19.40 -10.77
C LEU A 281 18.53 -20.80 -10.52
N GLN A 282 17.74 -21.72 -9.98
CA GLN A 282 18.17 -23.10 -9.77
C GLN A 282 18.52 -23.79 -11.10
N GLN A 283 17.64 -23.72 -12.10
CA GLN A 283 17.87 -24.35 -13.40
C GLN A 283 19.01 -23.68 -14.18
N ALA A 284 19.16 -22.35 -14.07
CA ALA A 284 20.29 -21.64 -14.65
C ALA A 284 21.63 -22.09 -14.05
N SER A 285 21.67 -22.31 -12.73
CA SER A 285 22.85 -22.88 -12.04
C SER A 285 23.16 -24.30 -12.53
N GLU A 286 22.14 -25.16 -12.63
CA GLU A 286 22.28 -26.52 -13.14
C GLU A 286 22.76 -26.57 -14.62
N ALA A 287 22.32 -25.57 -15.42
CA ALA A 287 22.78 -25.35 -16.80
C ALA A 287 24.21 -24.79 -16.86
N GLY A 288 24.83 -24.47 -15.71
CA GLY A 288 26.17 -23.87 -15.64
C GLY A 288 26.25 -22.43 -16.17
N MET A 289 25.22 -21.63 -15.94
CA MET A 289 25.17 -20.20 -16.27
C MET A 289 25.72 -19.36 -15.09
N THR A 290 27.01 -19.57 -14.76
CA THR A 290 27.67 -18.95 -13.58
C THR A 290 28.21 -17.56 -13.84
N ASP A 291 28.35 -17.14 -15.09
CA ASP A 291 28.96 -15.87 -15.48
C ASP A 291 27.93 -14.81 -15.86
N ILE A 292 26.63 -15.15 -15.88
CA ILE A 292 25.54 -14.26 -16.18
C ILE A 292 25.02 -13.59 -14.89
N LYS A 293 24.72 -12.29 -14.97
CA LYS A 293 24.07 -11.58 -13.87
C LYS A 293 22.56 -11.72 -13.96
N PHE A 294 21.87 -11.57 -12.83
CA PHE A 294 20.41 -11.62 -12.77
C PHE A 294 19.86 -10.33 -12.22
N PHE A 295 18.81 -9.85 -12.84
CA PHE A 295 18.11 -8.61 -12.40
C PHE A 295 16.62 -8.85 -12.46
N GLY A 296 15.95 -8.75 -11.30
CA GLY A 296 14.50 -8.84 -11.14
C GLY A 296 13.87 -7.50 -10.82
N VAL A 297 12.59 -7.54 -10.58
CA VAL A 297 11.75 -6.40 -10.22
C VAL A 297 11.06 -6.69 -8.88
N ASP A 298 10.05 -5.93 -8.50
CA ASP A 298 9.37 -6.06 -7.21
C ASP A 298 8.82 -7.46 -6.92
N GLY A 299 8.31 -8.15 -7.95
CA GLY A 299 7.84 -9.53 -7.82
C GLY A 299 8.94 -10.55 -7.44
N MET A 300 10.21 -10.17 -7.43
CA MET A 300 11.29 -11.02 -6.92
C MET A 300 11.40 -10.96 -5.38
N ASP A 301 10.83 -9.96 -4.73
CA ASP A 301 10.90 -9.83 -3.27
C ASP A 301 10.15 -10.98 -2.59
N GLY A 302 10.83 -11.67 -1.68
CA GLY A 302 10.41 -12.92 -1.07
C GLY A 302 11.27 -14.12 -1.49
N ILE A 303 12.15 -13.98 -2.50
CA ILE A 303 12.97 -15.09 -3.01
C ILE A 303 13.84 -15.75 -1.94
N LEU A 304 14.31 -14.98 -0.96
CA LEU A 304 15.14 -15.49 0.15
C LEU A 304 14.35 -16.37 1.14
N ASN A 305 13.01 -16.34 1.09
CA ASN A 305 12.14 -17.11 1.97
C ASN A 305 11.44 -18.28 1.26
N VAL A 306 11.83 -18.59 0.00
CA VAL A 306 11.26 -19.72 -0.74
C VAL A 306 11.65 -21.04 -0.08
N GLU A 307 10.66 -21.86 0.22
CA GLU A 307 10.88 -23.15 0.87
C GLU A 307 11.77 -24.06 0.00
N ASN A 308 12.80 -24.64 0.61
CA ASN A 308 13.79 -25.51 -0.04
C ASN A 308 14.66 -24.86 -1.14
N PHE A 309 14.62 -23.54 -1.30
CA PHE A 309 15.50 -22.82 -2.22
C PHE A 309 16.89 -22.64 -1.58
N ASP A 310 17.94 -22.91 -2.36
CA ASP A 310 19.32 -22.59 -1.95
C ASP A 310 19.56 -21.09 -2.14
N THR A 311 19.43 -20.32 -1.07
CA THR A 311 19.58 -18.87 -1.08
C THR A 311 20.96 -18.39 -1.55
N SER A 312 21.98 -19.25 -1.57
CA SER A 312 23.28 -18.90 -2.14
C SER A 312 23.22 -18.66 -3.66
N LEU A 313 22.19 -19.16 -4.34
CA LEU A 313 21.94 -18.90 -5.76
C LEU A 313 21.41 -17.48 -6.02
N ALA A 314 20.90 -16.84 -4.98
CA ALA A 314 20.45 -15.46 -5.06
C ALA A 314 21.56 -14.45 -4.72
N GLU A 315 22.75 -14.87 -4.33
CA GLU A 315 23.85 -13.96 -4.03
C GLU A 315 24.28 -13.18 -5.29
N GLY A 316 24.30 -11.85 -5.19
CA GLY A 316 24.59 -10.95 -6.31
C GLY A 316 23.42 -10.70 -7.26
N VAL A 317 22.25 -11.28 -7.03
CA VAL A 317 21.03 -10.97 -7.76
C VAL A 317 20.58 -9.54 -7.39
N MET A 318 20.22 -8.77 -8.39
CA MET A 318 19.71 -7.41 -8.25
C MET A 318 18.19 -7.38 -8.42
N LEU A 319 17.50 -6.45 -7.74
CA LEU A 319 16.06 -6.27 -7.89
C LEU A 319 15.65 -4.82 -7.59
N LEU A 320 14.46 -4.45 -8.05
CA LEU A 320 13.81 -3.20 -7.67
C LEU A 320 12.81 -3.44 -6.54
N THR A 321 12.81 -2.57 -5.51
CA THR A 321 11.82 -2.59 -4.41
C THR A 321 11.76 -1.20 -3.76
N PRO A 322 10.61 -0.77 -3.22
CA PRO A 322 10.52 0.49 -2.48
C PRO A 322 11.04 0.39 -1.05
N PHE A 323 11.17 -0.83 -0.51
CA PHE A 323 11.42 -1.09 0.91
C PHE A 323 12.53 -2.12 1.12
N SER A 324 13.24 -1.97 2.22
CA SER A 324 14.14 -3.00 2.76
C SER A 324 13.98 -3.09 4.27
N ALA A 325 13.87 -4.31 4.79
CA ALA A 325 13.83 -4.55 6.23
C ALA A 325 15.12 -4.14 6.97
N THR A 326 16.20 -3.89 6.23
CA THR A 326 17.46 -3.35 6.77
C THR A 326 17.53 -1.81 6.79
N ALA A 327 16.46 -1.12 6.39
CA ALA A 327 16.34 0.33 6.48
C ALA A 327 16.62 0.82 7.92
N THR A 328 17.28 1.97 8.05
CA THR A 328 17.78 2.44 9.37
C THR A 328 16.94 3.56 9.98
N ASP A 329 15.92 4.03 9.30
CA ASP A 329 15.01 5.02 9.85
C ASP A 329 14.09 4.40 10.92
N GLU A 330 13.66 5.23 11.87
CA GLU A 330 12.94 4.80 13.06
C GLU A 330 11.58 4.16 12.72
N LYS A 331 10.86 4.68 11.71
CA LYS A 331 9.54 4.16 11.33
C LYS A 331 9.66 2.73 10.79
N SER A 332 10.57 2.53 9.82
CA SER A 332 10.84 1.21 9.24
C SER A 332 11.29 0.21 10.29
N GLN A 333 12.19 0.60 11.20
CA GLN A 333 12.67 -0.25 12.28
C GLN A 333 11.55 -0.65 13.25
N ASN A 334 10.64 0.28 13.59
CA ASN A 334 9.49 0.00 14.44
C ASN A 334 8.53 -0.99 13.77
N PHE A 335 8.25 -0.81 12.49
CA PHE A 335 7.42 -1.74 11.71
C PHE A 335 8.04 -3.15 11.64
N VAL A 336 9.32 -3.25 11.26
CA VAL A 336 10.04 -4.54 11.19
C VAL A 336 10.02 -5.26 12.53
N LYS A 337 10.21 -4.50 13.62
CA LYS A 337 10.13 -5.06 14.97
C LYS A 337 8.72 -5.53 15.30
N ALA A 338 7.69 -4.72 15.05
CA ALA A 338 6.29 -5.09 15.33
C ALA A 338 5.87 -6.33 14.55
N TYR A 339 6.28 -6.40 13.27
CA TYR A 339 6.03 -7.57 12.42
C TYR A 339 6.72 -8.83 12.96
N GLY A 340 7.99 -8.75 13.28
CA GLY A 340 8.76 -9.88 13.84
C GLY A 340 8.21 -10.33 15.21
N ASP A 341 7.82 -9.40 16.08
CA ASP A 341 7.23 -9.73 17.38
C ASP A 341 5.88 -10.47 17.21
N ALA A 342 5.08 -10.11 16.21
CA ALA A 342 3.78 -10.72 15.95
C ALA A 342 3.90 -12.08 15.21
N HIS A 343 4.95 -12.27 14.41
CA HIS A 343 5.10 -13.41 13.49
C HIS A 343 6.40 -14.22 13.71
N ASN A 344 6.73 -14.53 14.98
CA ASN A 344 7.81 -15.45 15.38
C ASN A 344 9.21 -15.09 14.84
N GLY A 345 9.48 -13.82 14.61
CA GLY A 345 10.76 -13.34 14.10
C GLY A 345 10.85 -13.30 12.58
N GLU A 346 9.74 -13.48 11.86
CA GLU A 346 9.70 -13.32 10.41
C GLU A 346 10.06 -11.89 10.01
N VAL A 347 10.71 -11.75 8.86
CA VAL A 347 11.11 -10.46 8.29
C VAL A 347 10.09 -10.05 7.23
N PRO A 348 9.48 -8.86 7.33
CA PRO A 348 8.52 -8.40 6.34
C PRO A 348 9.20 -8.08 5.01
N ASN A 349 8.51 -8.39 3.92
CA ASN A 349 8.89 -7.96 2.57
C ASN A 349 8.24 -6.60 2.21
N GLN A 350 8.46 -6.11 0.98
CA GLN A 350 7.85 -4.86 0.52
C GLN A 350 6.33 -4.88 0.51
N PHE A 351 5.70 -6.03 0.22
CA PHE A 351 4.24 -6.18 0.17
C PHE A 351 3.61 -5.91 1.53
N ALA A 352 4.27 -6.36 2.60
CA ALA A 352 3.89 -6.01 3.97
C ALA A 352 4.04 -4.51 4.23
N ALA A 353 5.14 -3.90 3.79
CA ALA A 353 5.39 -2.48 4.01
C ALA A 353 4.41 -1.59 3.24
N ASP A 354 4.11 -1.94 1.98
CA ASP A 354 3.12 -1.21 1.19
C ASP A 354 1.71 -1.34 1.79
N ALA A 355 1.31 -2.52 2.26
CA ALA A 355 0.02 -2.73 2.92
C ALA A 355 -0.11 -1.94 4.23
N TYR A 356 0.97 -1.87 5.02
CA TYR A 356 1.03 -1.04 6.21
C TYR A 356 0.78 0.44 5.88
N ASP A 357 1.45 0.96 4.85
CA ASP A 357 1.26 2.32 4.37
C ASP A 357 -0.14 2.56 3.78
N VAL A 358 -0.75 1.58 3.07
CA VAL A 358 -2.13 1.63 2.58
C VAL A 358 -3.10 1.89 3.73
N VAL A 359 -2.97 1.14 4.84
CA VAL A 359 -3.90 1.27 5.97
C VAL A 359 -3.76 2.63 6.65
N TYR A 360 -2.54 3.16 6.78
CA TYR A 360 -2.32 4.51 7.29
C TYR A 360 -2.88 5.60 6.36
N ALA A 361 -2.77 5.43 5.04
CA ALA A 361 -3.40 6.33 4.08
C ALA A 361 -4.93 6.26 4.15
N MET A 362 -5.50 5.04 4.28
CA MET A 362 -6.94 4.85 4.52
C MET A 362 -7.40 5.58 5.78
N GLN A 363 -6.63 5.51 6.87
CA GLN A 363 -6.94 6.20 8.12
C GLN A 363 -6.94 7.72 7.96
N LEU A 364 -5.93 8.27 7.26
CA LEU A 364 -5.88 9.70 6.96
C LEU A 364 -7.08 10.14 6.11
N ALA A 365 -7.40 9.38 5.05
CA ALA A 365 -8.53 9.67 4.17
C ALA A 365 -9.87 9.56 4.91
N ALA A 366 -10.05 8.52 5.75
CA ALA A 366 -11.25 8.35 6.56
C ALA A 366 -11.49 9.52 7.53
N THR A 367 -10.41 10.04 8.10
CA THR A 367 -10.45 11.19 9.02
C THR A 367 -10.76 12.49 8.28
N ASP A 368 -10.12 12.74 7.13
CA ASP A 368 -10.35 13.94 6.30
C ASP A 368 -11.77 13.94 5.71
N ALA A 369 -12.22 12.78 5.22
CA ALA A 369 -13.57 12.60 4.69
C ALA A 369 -14.67 12.63 5.75
N GLY A 370 -14.32 12.37 7.02
CA GLY A 370 -15.30 12.34 8.13
C GLY A 370 -16.28 11.18 8.03
N ILE A 371 -15.88 10.04 7.43
CA ILE A 371 -16.76 8.86 7.27
C ILE A 371 -17.06 8.19 8.62
N THR A 372 -18.17 7.49 8.65
CA THR A 372 -18.65 6.72 9.81
C THR A 372 -19.09 5.32 9.40
N PRO A 373 -19.01 4.30 10.27
CA PRO A 373 -19.32 2.91 9.90
C PRO A 373 -20.78 2.65 9.49
N ASP A 374 -21.70 3.54 9.79
CA ASP A 374 -23.13 3.44 9.43
C ASP A 374 -23.45 3.99 8.01
N MET A 375 -22.47 4.56 7.33
CA MET A 375 -22.63 5.02 5.94
C MET A 375 -22.70 3.83 4.98
N SER A 376 -23.35 4.02 3.82
CA SER A 376 -23.33 3.02 2.75
C SER A 376 -21.92 2.86 2.16
N ASN A 377 -21.63 1.70 1.56
CA ASN A 377 -20.33 1.46 0.93
C ASN A 377 -20.06 2.48 -0.20
N GLU A 378 -21.07 2.83 -0.98
CA GLU A 378 -20.97 3.82 -2.05
C GLU A 378 -20.63 5.22 -1.50
N ASP A 379 -21.26 5.63 -0.39
CA ASP A 379 -20.96 6.93 0.25
C ASP A 379 -19.55 6.95 0.87
N ILE A 380 -19.13 5.84 1.52
CA ILE A 380 -17.77 5.68 2.02
C ILE A 380 -16.77 5.75 0.86
N SER A 381 -17.00 4.97 -0.19
CA SER A 381 -16.15 4.89 -1.37
C SER A 381 -15.95 6.26 -2.02
N ALA A 382 -17.03 6.97 -2.30
CA ALA A 382 -16.98 8.30 -2.91
C ALA A 382 -16.28 9.33 -2.01
N ALA A 383 -16.54 9.30 -0.69
CA ALA A 383 -15.92 10.23 0.25
C ALA A 383 -14.43 9.98 0.42
N MET A 384 -14.03 8.70 0.52
CA MET A 384 -12.63 8.27 0.59
C MET A 384 -11.87 8.67 -0.67
N ALA A 385 -12.42 8.38 -1.86
CA ALA A 385 -11.80 8.73 -3.14
C ALA A 385 -11.54 10.24 -3.26
N ALA A 386 -12.52 11.06 -2.88
CA ALA A 386 -12.35 12.51 -2.88
C ALA A 386 -11.27 13.00 -1.89
N SER A 387 -11.16 12.34 -0.74
CA SER A 387 -10.19 12.68 0.30
C SER A 387 -8.77 12.26 -0.06
N MET A 388 -8.57 11.16 -0.79
CA MET A 388 -7.25 10.72 -1.24
C MET A 388 -6.47 11.82 -1.99
N LEU A 389 -7.17 12.69 -2.69
CA LEU A 389 -6.55 13.81 -3.43
C LEU A 389 -6.03 14.94 -2.53
N ASN A 390 -6.42 14.96 -1.26
CA ASN A 390 -6.08 16.00 -0.30
C ASN A 390 -5.02 15.58 0.72
N ILE A 391 -4.81 14.28 0.88
CA ILE A 391 -3.88 13.76 1.87
C ILE A 391 -2.45 13.58 1.31
N GLU A 392 -1.49 13.54 2.19
CA GLU A 392 -0.10 13.16 1.93
C GLU A 392 0.33 12.19 3.02
N LEU A 393 0.88 11.05 2.64
CA LEU A 393 1.47 10.09 3.56
C LEU A 393 2.99 10.25 3.57
N ASP A 394 3.59 10.27 4.77
CA ASP A 394 5.02 10.07 4.98
C ASP A 394 5.21 8.66 5.56
N GLY A 395 5.15 7.67 4.67
CA GLY A 395 5.14 6.24 5.00
C GLY A 395 6.52 5.62 5.17
N ILE A 396 6.54 4.31 5.46
CA ILE A 396 7.78 3.52 5.55
C ILE A 396 8.32 3.14 4.17
N THR A 397 7.47 3.14 3.15
CA THR A 397 7.87 2.94 1.74
C THR A 397 8.14 4.27 1.02
N GLY A 398 8.13 5.38 1.75
CA GLY A 398 8.39 6.72 1.24
C GLY A 398 7.17 7.64 1.30
N LYS A 399 7.32 8.83 0.74
CA LYS A 399 6.21 9.78 0.63
C LYS A 399 5.29 9.40 -0.51
N ALA A 400 3.98 9.57 -0.28
CA ALA A 400 2.97 9.30 -1.28
C ALA A 400 1.91 10.40 -1.31
N LYS A 401 1.53 10.78 -2.52
CA LYS A 401 0.37 11.59 -2.87
C LYS A 401 -0.32 10.96 -4.06
N TRP A 402 -1.63 11.11 -4.13
CA TRP A 402 -2.42 10.46 -5.19
C TRP A 402 -2.99 11.48 -6.17
N THR A 403 -3.09 11.07 -7.42
CA THR A 403 -3.72 11.80 -8.51
C THR A 403 -5.19 11.41 -8.65
N GLU A 404 -5.93 12.13 -9.52
CA GLU A 404 -7.34 11.79 -9.86
C GLU A 404 -7.47 10.40 -10.51
N ASP A 405 -6.38 9.88 -11.08
CA ASP A 405 -6.33 8.54 -11.69
C ASP A 405 -5.93 7.45 -10.67
N GLY A 406 -5.86 7.75 -9.36
CA GLY A 406 -5.51 6.81 -8.31
C GLY A 406 -4.03 6.44 -8.21
N GLU A 407 -3.19 7.04 -9.04
CA GLU A 407 -1.73 6.81 -9.07
C GLU A 407 -1.02 7.55 -7.94
N CYS A 408 0.06 6.95 -7.42
CA CYS A 408 0.95 7.64 -6.49
C CYS A 408 2.34 7.87 -7.10
N ASP A 409 2.99 8.97 -6.67
CA ASP A 409 4.34 9.33 -7.10
C ASP A 409 5.37 8.54 -6.28
N LYS A 410 5.65 7.30 -6.73
CA LYS A 410 6.67 6.43 -6.14
C LYS A 410 7.66 5.95 -7.18
N GLU A 411 8.93 5.96 -6.80
CA GLU A 411 10.00 5.41 -7.63
C GLU A 411 10.59 4.14 -6.99
N PRO A 412 10.82 3.08 -7.79
CA PRO A 412 11.54 1.90 -7.34
C PRO A 412 13.01 2.23 -7.06
N LYS A 413 13.60 1.55 -6.07
CA LYS A 413 15.03 1.62 -5.74
C LYS A 413 15.67 0.29 -6.09
N ALA A 414 16.95 0.34 -6.50
CA ALA A 414 17.70 -0.88 -6.81
C ALA A 414 18.42 -1.43 -5.58
N PHE A 415 18.32 -2.74 -5.40
CA PHE A 415 19.02 -3.48 -4.34
C PHE A 415 19.78 -4.65 -4.95
N GLU A 416 20.84 -5.08 -4.25
CA GLU A 416 21.58 -6.28 -4.55
C GLU A 416 21.52 -7.21 -3.33
N ILE A 417 21.30 -8.50 -3.55
CA ILE A 417 21.32 -9.50 -2.49
C ILE A 417 22.78 -9.79 -2.13
N LYS A 418 23.16 -9.51 -0.87
CA LYS A 418 24.48 -9.71 -0.32
C LYS A 418 24.41 -10.36 1.05
N ASN A 419 25.02 -11.54 1.19
CA ASN A 419 25.00 -12.30 2.44
C ASN A 419 23.57 -12.58 2.95
N GLY A 420 22.63 -12.79 2.03
CA GLY A 420 21.23 -13.03 2.35
C GLY A 420 20.42 -11.81 2.79
N GLU A 421 20.87 -10.60 2.50
CA GLU A 421 20.21 -9.34 2.80
C GLU A 421 20.09 -8.45 1.55
N TYR A 422 19.05 -7.61 1.48
CA TYR A 422 18.90 -6.61 0.43
C TYR A 422 19.72 -5.36 0.78
N VAL A 423 20.73 -5.07 -0.02
CA VAL A 423 21.65 -3.93 0.13
C VAL A 423 21.38 -2.93 -0.96
N GLU A 424 20.97 -1.70 -0.58
CA GLU A 424 20.66 -0.63 -1.54
C GLU A 424 21.88 -0.28 -2.40
N MET A 425 21.68 -0.29 -3.72
CA MET A 425 22.66 0.14 -4.72
C MET A 425 22.54 1.67 -4.92
N LYS A 426 23.70 2.34 -5.06
CA LYS A 426 23.77 3.81 -5.19
C LYS A 426 24.27 4.20 -6.55
#